data_93c3202c2a4d804412c5f25324acc2c0
#
_entry.id   93c3202c2a4d804412c5f25324acc2c0
#
_cell.length_a   1.000
_cell.length_b   1.000
_cell.length_c   1.000
_cell.angle_alpha   90.00
_cell.angle_beta   90.00
_cell.angle_gamma   90.00
#
_symmetry.space_group_name_H-M   'P 1'
#
loop_
_entity.id
_entity.type
_entity.pdbx_description
1 polymer ?
#
loop_
_entity_poly.entity_id
_entity_poly.type
_entity_poly.pdbx_seq_one_letter_code
_entity_poly.pdbx_strand_id
1 'polypeptide(L)'
;LLSLGIGLVFGRYLIEKSKLPQPRVLIGMDSRPTGPSIAYGLILGLHHSGCSMDFASVVATPAILALVQNSGEYAGFAYISASHNPPGHNGVKLGRETGGVLPGDEAKILISRFQKLVSTGELSSEYKKAQKIGLLPLLEKVLQGSSKIQQETNQSYRAFTLAVWANSLMEDGAIEKAAFEKEIKEALQTRPLGIVGEFNGSARALSIDKEFLTSLGMSFHAYGEKAGGFDHRIVPEGESLEPCAQLLLKHWKEDRKSLLGYVPDCDGDRGNLVYIDSRQRESRIMDAQTVFALSVLAELSYLVRQGKIEYGEDGYPLKRVSVVVNGPTSMRVDEICDAFKASVYRAEVGEANVVGLAESLRRQGLIVRILGEGSNGGNISHPSKVRDPLNTLGALVKMLTLLSTKDKLGLYEIACQKLAQKPKEDFQIEDLLALIPKYITTSAYEDRALLQIRSKNHALLKSNYEDIFVRQGWPKQRDSLMEEFG
;
A
#
# COMPACT_ATOMS: atom_id res chain seq x y z
N LEU A 1 -0.39 -24.92 -16.33
CA LEU A 1 -0.82 -24.58 -17.68
C LEU A 1 -1.34 -23.13 -17.75
N LEU A 2 -2.32 -22.70 -16.92
CA LEU A 2 -2.87 -21.34 -16.97
C LEU A 2 -1.81 -20.28 -16.65
N SER A 3 -0.96 -20.49 -15.65
CA SER A 3 0.11 -19.55 -15.30
C SER A 3 1.16 -19.39 -16.41
N LEU A 4 1.45 -20.46 -17.17
CA LEU A 4 2.25 -20.36 -18.38
C LEU A 4 1.59 -19.45 -19.41
N GLY A 5 0.28 -19.60 -19.64
CA GLY A 5 -0.46 -18.75 -20.56
C GLY A 5 -0.43 -17.27 -20.16
N ILE A 6 -0.55 -16.98 -18.85
CA ILE A 6 -0.42 -15.61 -18.33
C ILE A 6 0.99 -15.06 -18.61
N GLY A 7 2.03 -15.82 -18.30
CA GLY A 7 3.43 -15.43 -18.55
C GLY A 7 3.70 -15.19 -20.05
N LEU A 8 3.18 -16.07 -20.93
CA LEU A 8 3.33 -15.94 -22.37
C LEU A 8 2.66 -14.66 -22.90
N VAL A 9 1.42 -14.40 -22.49
CA VAL A 9 0.67 -13.20 -22.93
C VAL A 9 1.31 -11.93 -22.41
N PHE A 10 1.75 -11.93 -21.16
CA PHE A 10 2.41 -10.78 -20.56
C PHE A 10 3.77 -10.50 -21.19
N GLY A 11 4.58 -11.53 -21.43
CA GLY A 11 5.87 -11.36 -22.10
C GLY A 11 5.74 -10.83 -23.53
N ARG A 12 4.80 -11.36 -24.32
CA ARG A 12 4.49 -10.82 -25.65
C ARG A 12 4.07 -9.34 -25.61
N TYR A 13 3.24 -8.98 -24.63
CA TYR A 13 2.84 -7.60 -24.40
C TYR A 13 4.03 -6.69 -24.07
N LEU A 14 4.95 -7.13 -23.21
CA LEU A 14 6.14 -6.34 -22.85
C LEU A 14 7.08 -6.16 -24.05
N ILE A 15 7.28 -7.16 -24.88
CA ILE A 15 8.07 -7.04 -26.11
C ILE A 15 7.46 -6.01 -27.06
N GLU A 16 6.15 -6.04 -27.25
CA GLU A 16 5.43 -5.07 -28.07
C GLU A 16 5.55 -3.63 -27.55
N LYS A 17 5.46 -3.46 -26.21
CA LYS A 17 5.45 -2.14 -25.55
C LYS A 17 6.84 -1.53 -25.38
N SER A 18 7.79 -2.29 -24.84
CA SER A 18 9.13 -1.80 -24.54
C SER A 18 10.02 -1.66 -25.76
N LYS A 19 9.67 -2.33 -26.87
CA LYS A 19 10.49 -2.46 -28.09
C LYS A 19 11.89 -3.04 -27.80
N LEU A 20 12.10 -3.62 -26.62
CA LEU A 20 13.33 -4.32 -26.27
C LEU A 20 13.28 -5.74 -26.87
N PRO A 21 14.39 -6.24 -27.43
CA PRO A 21 14.42 -7.60 -27.98
C PRO A 21 14.27 -8.68 -26.90
N GLN A 22 14.69 -8.38 -25.66
CA GLN A 22 14.60 -9.29 -24.53
C GLN A 22 14.27 -8.51 -23.24
N PRO A 23 12.99 -8.14 -23.01
CA PRO A 23 12.59 -7.45 -21.79
C PRO A 23 12.86 -8.30 -20.56
N ARG A 24 13.36 -7.67 -19.47
CA ARG A 24 13.61 -8.33 -18.19
C ARG A 24 12.40 -8.15 -17.27
N VAL A 25 11.96 -9.22 -16.61
CA VAL A 25 10.77 -9.23 -15.76
C VAL A 25 11.14 -9.69 -14.36
N LEU A 26 10.75 -8.94 -13.33
CA LEU A 26 10.90 -9.36 -11.94
C LEU A 26 9.66 -10.15 -11.50
N ILE A 27 9.88 -11.35 -10.94
CA ILE A 27 8.81 -12.21 -10.42
C ILE A 27 8.95 -12.29 -8.90
N GLY A 28 7.85 -12.08 -8.19
CA GLY A 28 7.76 -12.29 -6.74
C GLY A 28 6.45 -12.95 -6.35
N MET A 29 6.35 -13.38 -5.11
CA MET A 29 5.12 -13.99 -4.58
C MET A 29 4.94 -13.67 -3.10
N ASP A 30 3.70 -13.80 -2.63
CA ASP A 30 3.40 -13.83 -1.21
C ASP A 30 3.73 -15.21 -0.59
N SER A 31 3.42 -15.40 0.67
CA SER A 31 3.77 -16.61 1.43
C SER A 31 2.81 -17.79 1.24
N ARG A 32 1.84 -17.73 0.31
CA ARG A 32 0.87 -18.81 0.07
C ARG A 32 1.52 -20.06 -0.48
N PRO A 33 1.10 -21.27 -0.05
CA PRO A 33 1.73 -22.53 -0.46
C PRO A 33 1.59 -22.83 -1.96
N THR A 34 0.61 -22.25 -2.65
CA THR A 34 0.38 -22.44 -4.09
C THR A 34 1.25 -21.53 -4.97
N GLY A 35 1.91 -20.53 -4.38
CA GLY A 35 2.76 -19.55 -5.07
C GLY A 35 3.84 -20.18 -5.96
N PRO A 36 4.67 -21.10 -5.46
CA PRO A 36 5.75 -21.71 -6.25
C PRO A 36 5.28 -22.37 -7.55
N SER A 37 4.19 -23.13 -7.52
CA SER A 37 3.64 -23.78 -8.73
C SER A 37 3.17 -22.79 -9.79
N ILE A 38 2.63 -21.64 -9.37
CA ILE A 38 2.23 -20.56 -10.27
C ILE A 38 3.46 -19.85 -10.83
N ALA A 39 4.47 -19.59 -9.98
CA ALA A 39 5.73 -18.99 -10.41
C ALA A 39 6.44 -19.79 -11.49
N TYR A 40 6.51 -21.11 -11.34
CA TYR A 40 7.14 -21.98 -12.33
C TYR A 40 6.44 -21.91 -13.69
N GLY A 41 5.12 -21.90 -13.71
CA GLY A 41 4.39 -21.70 -14.96
C GLY A 41 4.61 -20.32 -15.58
N LEU A 42 4.63 -19.26 -14.77
CA LEU A 42 4.93 -17.89 -15.25
C LEU A 42 6.34 -17.80 -15.84
N ILE A 43 7.35 -18.34 -15.16
CA ILE A 43 8.75 -18.39 -15.62
C ILE A 43 8.82 -19.06 -17.00
N LEU A 44 8.18 -20.21 -17.15
CA LEU A 44 8.17 -20.94 -18.42
C LEU A 44 7.47 -20.13 -19.53
N GLY A 45 6.35 -19.49 -19.24
CA GLY A 45 5.62 -18.67 -20.21
C GLY A 45 6.38 -17.42 -20.64
N LEU A 46 7.00 -16.72 -19.70
CA LEU A 46 7.85 -15.55 -19.97
C LEU A 46 9.10 -15.95 -20.80
N HIS A 47 9.77 -17.03 -20.43
CA HIS A 47 10.90 -17.53 -21.20
C HIS A 47 10.49 -17.91 -22.63
N HIS A 48 9.36 -18.62 -22.78
CA HIS A 48 8.83 -19.00 -24.09
C HIS A 48 8.45 -17.80 -24.97
N SER A 49 8.09 -16.67 -24.36
CA SER A 49 7.86 -15.41 -25.09
C SER A 49 9.13 -14.69 -25.51
N GLY A 50 10.30 -15.06 -25.00
CA GLY A 50 11.59 -14.40 -25.27
C GLY A 50 12.04 -13.41 -24.20
N CYS A 51 11.34 -13.32 -23.04
CA CYS A 51 11.75 -12.49 -21.92
C CYS A 51 12.87 -13.14 -21.09
N SER A 52 13.73 -12.32 -20.51
CA SER A 52 14.56 -12.71 -19.37
C SER A 52 13.82 -12.44 -18.07
N MET A 53 14.14 -13.15 -17.00
CA MET A 53 13.47 -12.99 -15.72
C MET A 53 14.37 -13.24 -14.53
N ASP A 54 14.04 -12.54 -13.43
CA ASP A 54 14.56 -12.82 -12.09
C ASP A 54 13.42 -13.19 -11.16
N PHE A 55 13.72 -14.03 -10.19
CA PHE A 55 12.75 -14.51 -9.22
C PHE A 55 13.19 -14.12 -7.81
N ALA A 56 12.43 -13.22 -7.18
CA ALA A 56 12.70 -12.76 -5.81
C ALA A 56 12.12 -13.68 -4.73
N SER A 57 11.50 -14.81 -5.11
CA SER A 57 10.85 -15.70 -4.14
C SER A 57 9.76 -14.97 -3.33
N VAL A 58 9.67 -15.22 -2.01
CA VAL A 58 8.70 -14.54 -1.15
C VAL A 58 9.23 -13.16 -0.77
N VAL A 59 8.54 -12.13 -1.21
CA VAL A 59 8.81 -10.71 -0.89
C VAL A 59 7.50 -9.97 -0.70
N ALA A 60 7.49 -8.89 0.09
CA ALA A 60 6.31 -8.04 0.18
C ALA A 60 6.04 -7.28 -1.13
N THR A 61 4.77 -7.03 -1.47
CA THR A 61 4.39 -6.27 -2.67
C THR A 61 5.14 -4.93 -2.78
N PRO A 62 5.26 -4.09 -1.73
CA PRO A 62 6.01 -2.84 -1.83
C PRO A 62 7.48 -3.04 -2.22
N ALA A 63 8.08 -4.15 -1.82
CA ALA A 63 9.50 -4.42 -2.10
C ALA A 63 9.74 -4.67 -3.59
N ILE A 64 8.90 -5.51 -4.24
CA ILE A 64 9.06 -5.78 -5.68
C ILE A 64 8.82 -4.52 -6.52
N LEU A 65 7.83 -3.70 -6.12
CA LEU A 65 7.53 -2.46 -6.83
C LEU A 65 8.65 -1.43 -6.68
N ALA A 66 9.25 -1.33 -5.49
CA ALA A 66 10.38 -0.45 -5.23
C ALA A 66 11.60 -0.81 -6.09
N LEU A 67 11.96 -2.08 -6.21
CA LEU A 67 13.08 -2.50 -7.05
C LEU A 67 12.83 -2.19 -8.52
N VAL A 68 11.65 -2.52 -9.04
CA VAL A 68 11.29 -2.25 -10.44
C VAL A 68 11.31 -0.76 -10.76
N GLN A 69 10.73 0.06 -9.87
CA GLN A 69 10.69 1.51 -10.06
C GLN A 69 12.09 2.15 -10.06
N ASN A 70 13.01 1.64 -9.23
CA ASN A 70 14.27 2.33 -8.95
C ASN A 70 15.45 1.83 -9.79
N SER A 71 15.40 0.56 -10.27
CA SER A 71 16.54 -0.03 -10.98
C SER A 71 16.65 0.41 -12.44
N GLY A 72 15.51 0.72 -13.09
CA GLY A 72 15.47 0.95 -14.54
C GLY A 72 15.80 -0.27 -15.40
N GLU A 73 16.02 -1.45 -14.78
CA GLU A 73 16.44 -2.67 -15.47
C GLU A 73 15.27 -3.56 -15.91
N TYR A 74 14.12 -3.42 -15.25
CA TYR A 74 12.97 -4.26 -15.47
C TYR A 74 11.93 -3.58 -16.36
N ALA A 75 11.48 -4.25 -17.40
CA ALA A 75 10.38 -3.80 -18.24
C ALA A 75 9.00 -3.96 -17.55
N GLY A 76 8.95 -4.72 -16.46
CA GLY A 76 7.76 -4.92 -15.66
C GLY A 76 7.96 -6.00 -14.60
N PHE A 77 6.88 -6.30 -13.89
CA PHE A 77 6.87 -7.34 -12.86
C PHE A 77 5.63 -8.24 -12.95
N ALA A 78 5.76 -9.45 -12.43
CA ALA A 78 4.66 -10.37 -12.15
C ALA A 78 4.69 -10.75 -10.68
N TYR A 79 3.63 -10.45 -9.93
CA TYR A 79 3.56 -10.73 -8.51
C TYR A 79 2.39 -11.67 -8.21
N ILE A 80 2.69 -12.80 -7.56
CA ILE A 80 1.75 -13.87 -7.30
C ILE A 80 1.16 -13.68 -5.91
N SER A 81 -0.10 -13.31 -5.86
CA SER A 81 -0.86 -13.09 -4.63
C SER A 81 -2.36 -13.03 -4.89
N ALA A 82 -3.14 -13.36 -3.88
CA ALA A 82 -4.56 -13.04 -3.79
C ALA A 82 -4.85 -12.07 -2.63
N SER A 83 -3.82 -11.31 -2.17
CA SER A 83 -3.93 -10.31 -1.11
C SER A 83 -4.59 -10.88 0.17
N HIS A 84 -5.69 -10.32 0.62
CA HIS A 84 -6.42 -10.71 1.83
C HIS A 84 -7.41 -11.88 1.66
N ASN A 85 -7.52 -12.46 0.45
CA ASN A 85 -8.37 -13.64 0.24
C ASN A 85 -7.84 -14.86 1.02
N PRO A 86 -8.69 -15.86 1.34
CA PRO A 86 -8.27 -17.07 2.06
C PRO A 86 -7.05 -17.75 1.45
N PRO A 87 -6.23 -18.50 2.23
CA PRO A 87 -4.97 -19.09 1.76
C PRO A 87 -5.07 -19.98 0.52
N GLY A 88 -6.24 -20.60 0.28
CA GLY A 88 -6.49 -21.45 -0.90
C GLY A 88 -6.68 -20.68 -2.21
N HIS A 89 -6.87 -19.36 -2.16
CA HIS A 89 -6.97 -18.51 -3.34
C HIS A 89 -5.59 -18.03 -3.77
N ASN A 90 -5.43 -17.78 -5.07
CA ASN A 90 -4.24 -17.12 -5.58
C ASN A 90 -4.57 -16.36 -6.88
N GLY A 91 -3.67 -15.45 -7.27
CA GLY A 91 -3.81 -14.61 -8.46
C GLY A 91 -2.45 -14.11 -8.94
N VAL A 92 -2.45 -13.26 -9.94
CA VAL A 92 -1.25 -12.62 -10.46
C VAL A 92 -1.52 -11.13 -10.68
N LYS A 93 -0.76 -10.27 -10.01
CA LYS A 93 -0.68 -8.83 -10.28
C LYS A 93 0.41 -8.63 -11.33
N LEU A 94 0.10 -7.95 -12.43
CA LEU A 94 1.06 -7.58 -13.47
C LEU A 94 1.31 -6.08 -13.44
N GLY A 95 2.53 -5.66 -13.67
CA GLY A 95 2.88 -4.25 -13.58
C GLY A 95 3.94 -3.81 -14.57
N ARG A 96 4.13 -2.48 -14.62
CA ARG A 96 5.02 -1.77 -15.54
C ARG A 96 6.40 -1.53 -14.93
N GLU A 97 7.32 -1.07 -15.77
CA GLU A 97 8.65 -0.57 -15.41
C GLU A 97 8.62 0.57 -14.38
N THR A 98 7.52 1.28 -14.29
CA THR A 98 7.33 2.38 -13.32
C THR A 98 7.03 1.91 -11.89
N GLY A 99 6.95 0.59 -11.65
CA GLY A 99 6.57 0.02 -10.35
C GLY A 99 5.05 0.07 -10.06
N GLY A 100 4.23 0.57 -10.98
CA GLY A 100 2.77 0.56 -10.85
C GLY A 100 2.16 -0.70 -11.45
N VAL A 101 1.03 -1.17 -10.89
CA VAL A 101 0.22 -2.22 -11.52
C VAL A 101 -0.37 -1.73 -12.84
N LEU A 102 -0.67 -2.66 -13.75
CA LEU A 102 -1.26 -2.32 -15.04
C LEU A 102 -2.61 -1.61 -14.87
N PRO A 103 -2.85 -0.49 -15.56
CA PRO A 103 -4.15 0.15 -15.62
C PRO A 103 -5.23 -0.79 -16.19
N GLY A 104 -6.48 -0.52 -15.83
CA GLY A 104 -7.60 -1.38 -16.17
C GLY A 104 -7.80 -1.60 -17.68
N ASP A 105 -7.50 -0.62 -18.53
CA ASP A 105 -7.55 -0.72 -19.98
C ASP A 105 -6.49 -1.69 -20.53
N GLU A 106 -5.25 -1.60 -20.04
CA GLU A 106 -4.18 -2.53 -20.42
C GLU A 106 -4.43 -3.94 -19.88
N ALA A 107 -4.91 -4.06 -18.65
CA ALA A 107 -5.29 -5.34 -18.07
C ALA A 107 -6.40 -6.02 -18.91
N LYS A 108 -7.39 -5.30 -19.40
CA LYS A 108 -8.43 -5.83 -20.28
C LYS A 108 -7.87 -6.40 -21.58
N ILE A 109 -6.84 -5.77 -22.16
CA ILE A 109 -6.16 -6.29 -23.36
C ILE A 109 -5.52 -7.65 -23.06
N LEU A 110 -4.80 -7.75 -21.95
CA LEU A 110 -4.15 -9.01 -21.54
C LEU A 110 -5.17 -10.11 -21.23
N ILE A 111 -6.24 -9.78 -20.52
CA ILE A 111 -7.34 -10.71 -20.23
C ILE A 111 -7.96 -11.23 -21.53
N SER A 112 -8.26 -10.36 -22.50
CA SER A 112 -8.82 -10.76 -23.80
C SER A 112 -7.87 -11.68 -24.57
N ARG A 113 -6.58 -11.35 -24.63
CA ARG A 113 -5.55 -12.20 -25.27
C ARG A 113 -5.44 -13.57 -24.58
N PHE A 114 -5.48 -13.60 -23.26
CA PHE A 114 -5.44 -14.85 -22.49
C PHE A 114 -6.69 -15.71 -22.72
N GLN A 115 -7.88 -15.11 -22.69
CA GLN A 115 -9.13 -15.79 -22.98
C GLN A 115 -9.15 -16.38 -24.39
N LYS A 116 -8.65 -15.65 -25.38
CA LYS A 116 -8.50 -16.16 -26.74
C LYS A 116 -7.56 -17.37 -26.79
N LEU A 117 -6.38 -17.26 -26.15
CA LEU A 117 -5.39 -18.35 -26.10
C LEU A 117 -5.98 -19.64 -25.50
N VAL A 118 -6.86 -19.50 -24.49
CA VAL A 118 -7.54 -20.65 -23.86
C VAL A 118 -8.66 -21.18 -24.74
N SER A 119 -9.54 -20.33 -25.26
CA SER A 119 -10.73 -20.74 -26.02
C SER A 119 -10.43 -21.36 -27.37
N THR A 120 -9.33 -20.97 -28.02
CA THR A 120 -8.89 -21.56 -29.30
C THR A 120 -8.13 -22.89 -29.14
N GLY A 121 -7.79 -23.26 -27.90
CA GLY A 121 -6.95 -24.43 -27.64
C GLY A 121 -5.44 -24.21 -27.90
N GLU A 122 -5.05 -23.02 -28.36
CA GLU A 122 -3.64 -22.69 -28.61
C GLU A 122 -2.76 -22.84 -27.39
N LEU A 123 -3.29 -22.62 -26.19
CA LEU A 123 -2.56 -22.77 -24.93
C LEU A 123 -1.93 -24.16 -24.79
N SER A 124 -2.64 -25.22 -25.18
CA SER A 124 -2.11 -26.60 -25.15
C SER A 124 -0.96 -26.79 -26.14
N SER A 125 -1.03 -26.17 -27.32
CA SER A 125 0.03 -26.19 -28.32
C SER A 125 1.27 -25.43 -27.83
N GLU A 126 1.10 -24.24 -27.28
CA GLU A 126 2.20 -23.44 -26.71
C GLU A 126 2.86 -24.16 -25.52
N TYR A 127 2.10 -24.82 -24.68
CA TYR A 127 2.63 -25.65 -23.59
C TYR A 127 3.54 -26.78 -24.10
N LYS A 128 3.11 -27.52 -25.14
CA LYS A 128 3.91 -28.58 -25.76
C LYS A 128 5.22 -28.04 -26.37
N LYS A 129 5.19 -26.82 -26.94
CA LYS A 129 6.40 -26.16 -27.44
C LYS A 129 7.33 -25.76 -26.29
N ALA A 130 6.77 -25.16 -25.24
CA ALA A 130 7.52 -24.73 -24.07
C ALA A 130 8.20 -25.91 -23.33
N GLN A 131 7.55 -27.08 -23.26
CA GLN A 131 8.16 -28.29 -22.67
C GLN A 131 9.45 -28.73 -23.37
N LYS A 132 9.61 -28.47 -24.67
CA LYS A 132 10.83 -28.84 -25.41
C LYS A 132 12.05 -27.99 -25.05
N ILE A 133 11.86 -26.86 -24.38
CA ILE A 133 12.94 -25.92 -23.98
C ILE A 133 13.78 -26.45 -22.81
N GLY A 134 13.32 -27.51 -22.13
CA GLY A 134 14.02 -28.06 -20.95
C GLY A 134 13.71 -27.22 -19.69
N LEU A 135 12.53 -27.43 -19.11
CA LEU A 135 12.03 -26.69 -17.95
C LEU A 135 12.96 -26.77 -16.73
N LEU A 136 13.51 -27.96 -16.45
CA LEU A 136 14.34 -28.18 -15.25
C LEU A 136 15.61 -27.32 -15.23
N PRO A 137 16.47 -27.29 -16.27
CA PRO A 137 17.64 -26.41 -16.29
C PRO A 137 17.31 -24.91 -16.21
N LEU A 138 16.19 -24.49 -16.80
CA LEU A 138 15.72 -23.11 -16.70
C LEU A 138 15.34 -22.77 -15.25
N LEU A 139 14.52 -23.60 -14.60
CA LEU A 139 14.09 -23.41 -13.22
C LEU A 139 15.29 -23.44 -12.26
N GLU A 140 16.20 -24.41 -12.41
CA GLU A 140 17.41 -24.47 -11.60
C GLU A 140 18.21 -23.17 -11.67
N LYS A 141 18.44 -22.64 -12.87
CA LYS A 141 19.15 -21.38 -13.07
C LYS A 141 18.45 -20.19 -12.38
N VAL A 142 17.13 -20.07 -12.54
CA VAL A 142 16.34 -18.97 -11.96
C VAL A 142 16.28 -19.10 -10.44
N LEU A 143 16.09 -20.33 -9.92
CA LEU A 143 15.99 -20.58 -8.48
C LEU A 143 17.32 -20.41 -7.75
N GLN A 144 18.44 -20.78 -8.36
CA GLN A 144 19.78 -20.55 -7.78
C GLN A 144 20.05 -19.06 -7.51
N GLY A 145 19.53 -18.17 -8.37
CA GLY A 145 19.65 -16.72 -8.20
C GLY A 145 18.67 -16.09 -7.19
N SER A 146 17.63 -16.82 -6.80
CA SER A 146 16.47 -16.21 -6.10
C SER A 146 16.80 -15.58 -4.76
N SER A 147 17.68 -16.18 -3.96
CA SER A 147 18.10 -15.62 -2.67
C SER A 147 18.82 -14.28 -2.82
N LYS A 148 19.68 -14.16 -3.83
CA LYS A 148 20.38 -12.90 -4.14
C LYS A 148 19.38 -11.82 -4.58
N ILE A 149 18.47 -12.18 -5.49
CA ILE A 149 17.42 -11.24 -5.97
C ILE A 149 16.51 -10.81 -4.83
N GLN A 150 16.15 -11.70 -3.90
CA GLN A 150 15.37 -11.36 -2.70
C GLN A 150 16.10 -10.32 -1.83
N GLN A 151 17.41 -10.53 -1.60
CA GLN A 151 18.23 -9.59 -0.83
C GLN A 151 18.32 -8.22 -1.53
N GLU A 152 18.58 -8.18 -2.82
CA GLU A 152 18.61 -6.95 -3.62
C GLU A 152 17.26 -6.23 -3.59
N THR A 153 16.16 -6.99 -3.67
CA THR A 153 14.79 -6.46 -3.56
C THR A 153 14.57 -5.80 -2.21
N ASN A 154 14.94 -6.45 -1.13
CA ASN A 154 14.81 -5.92 0.22
C ASN A 154 15.73 -4.70 0.46
N GLN A 155 16.96 -4.71 -0.05
CA GLN A 155 17.87 -3.55 0.05
C GLN A 155 17.32 -2.34 -0.70
N SER A 156 16.83 -2.52 -1.92
CA SER A 156 16.19 -1.46 -2.69
C SER A 156 14.95 -0.91 -1.96
N TYR A 157 14.14 -1.81 -1.41
CA TYR A 157 12.96 -1.43 -0.65
C TYR A 157 13.31 -0.65 0.63
N ARG A 158 14.35 -1.03 1.36
CA ARG A 158 14.83 -0.28 2.53
C ARG A 158 15.22 1.15 2.17
N ALA A 159 16.00 1.32 1.12
CA ALA A 159 16.40 2.64 0.64
C ALA A 159 15.22 3.48 0.17
N PHE A 160 14.27 2.85 -0.52
CA PHE A 160 13.04 3.48 -0.99
C PHE A 160 12.12 3.90 0.16
N THR A 161 11.92 3.04 1.16
CA THR A 161 11.11 3.35 2.35
C THR A 161 11.67 4.57 3.09
N LEU A 162 13.00 4.66 3.25
CA LEU A 162 13.64 5.83 3.85
C LEU A 162 13.38 7.09 3.02
N ALA A 163 13.47 7.02 1.69
CA ALA A 163 13.17 8.15 0.81
C ALA A 163 11.68 8.57 0.91
N VAL A 164 10.78 7.61 0.99
CA VAL A 164 9.34 7.89 1.22
C VAL A 164 9.13 8.58 2.56
N TRP A 165 9.71 8.08 3.66
CA TRP A 165 9.57 8.71 4.98
C TRP A 165 10.13 10.13 5.02
N ALA A 166 11.30 10.34 4.41
CA ALA A 166 11.94 11.65 4.31
C ALA A 166 11.20 12.61 3.36
N ASN A 167 10.28 12.12 2.53
CA ASN A 167 9.68 12.89 1.43
C ASN A 167 10.75 13.48 0.48
N SER A 168 11.73 12.66 0.13
CA SER A 168 12.83 12.99 -0.79
C SER A 168 12.76 12.14 -2.06
N LEU A 169 13.28 12.64 -3.16
CA LEU A 169 13.43 11.85 -4.38
C LEU A 169 14.63 10.90 -4.24
N MET A 170 14.59 9.75 -4.91
CA MET A 170 15.66 8.74 -4.83
C MET A 170 16.99 9.26 -5.40
N GLU A 171 16.94 10.00 -6.49
CA GLU A 171 18.12 10.41 -7.27
C GLU A 171 18.87 11.58 -6.62
N ASP A 172 18.14 12.60 -6.13
CA ASP A 172 18.76 13.84 -5.62
C ASP A 172 18.70 13.98 -4.09
N GLY A 173 18.02 13.04 -3.41
CA GLY A 173 17.66 13.19 -2.00
C GLY A 173 18.65 12.58 -0.99
N ALA A 174 19.93 12.36 -1.33
CA ALA A 174 20.86 11.72 -0.39
C ALA A 174 21.07 12.55 0.89
N ILE A 175 21.19 13.87 0.74
CA ILE A 175 21.37 14.80 1.87
C ILE A 175 20.12 14.86 2.73
N GLU A 176 18.94 14.99 2.10
CA GLU A 176 17.66 15.04 2.80
C GLU A 176 17.36 13.72 3.53
N LYS A 177 17.66 12.57 2.91
CA LYS A 177 17.52 11.25 3.56
C LYS A 177 18.40 11.12 4.79
N ALA A 178 19.67 11.51 4.69
CA ALA A 178 20.62 11.47 5.80
C ALA A 178 20.22 12.45 6.93
N ALA A 179 19.77 13.65 6.58
CA ALA A 179 19.26 14.62 7.54
C ALA A 179 18.02 14.12 8.26
N PHE A 180 17.07 13.54 7.52
CA PHE A 180 15.87 12.94 8.09
C PHE A 180 16.19 11.75 9.00
N GLU A 181 17.05 10.84 8.57
CA GLU A 181 17.46 9.69 9.38
C GLU A 181 18.10 10.12 10.70
N LYS A 182 18.93 11.16 10.66
CA LYS A 182 19.52 11.76 11.86
C LYS A 182 18.44 12.39 12.74
N GLU A 183 17.54 13.20 12.18
CA GLU A 183 16.44 13.86 12.92
C GLU A 183 15.55 12.84 13.64
N ILE A 184 15.17 11.74 12.96
CA ILE A 184 14.36 10.69 13.57
C ILE A 184 15.10 9.96 14.69
N LYS A 185 16.38 9.64 14.51
CA LYS A 185 17.20 8.99 15.54
C LYS A 185 17.31 9.86 16.80
N GLU A 186 17.55 11.15 16.63
CA GLU A 186 17.61 12.11 17.73
C GLU A 186 16.23 12.27 18.42
N ALA A 187 15.15 12.34 17.64
CA ALA A 187 13.80 12.41 18.15
C ALA A 187 13.43 11.17 18.99
N LEU A 188 13.83 9.98 18.55
CA LEU A 188 13.60 8.72 19.28
C LEU A 188 14.46 8.57 20.54
N GLN A 189 15.57 9.29 20.66
CA GLN A 189 16.30 9.38 21.94
C GLN A 189 15.52 10.19 22.97
N THR A 190 14.84 11.25 22.53
CA THR A 190 14.03 12.11 23.40
C THR A 190 12.68 11.47 23.71
N ARG A 191 12.06 10.84 22.72
CA ARG A 191 10.76 10.16 22.84
C ARG A 191 10.83 8.75 22.28
N PRO A 192 11.34 7.78 23.06
CA PRO A 192 11.49 6.41 22.61
C PRO A 192 10.16 5.76 22.25
N LEU A 193 10.17 4.95 21.18
CA LEU A 193 9.00 4.26 20.66
C LEU A 193 9.30 2.79 20.42
N GLY A 194 8.40 1.91 20.87
CA GLY A 194 8.41 0.49 20.60
C GLY A 194 7.19 0.09 19.77
N ILE A 195 7.41 -0.87 18.86
CA ILE A 195 6.41 -1.37 17.93
C ILE A 195 6.33 -2.89 18.01
N VAL A 196 5.12 -3.43 17.95
CA VAL A 196 4.84 -4.85 17.80
C VAL A 196 4.38 -5.11 16.38
N GLY A 197 5.09 -5.96 15.63
CA GLY A 197 4.67 -6.46 14.33
C GLY A 197 4.11 -7.89 14.48
N GLU A 198 2.83 -8.08 14.22
CA GLU A 198 2.22 -9.41 14.15
C GLU A 198 1.97 -9.73 12.68
N PHE A 199 2.86 -10.57 12.10
CA PHE A 199 2.91 -10.80 10.64
C PHE A 199 1.95 -11.87 10.15
N ASN A 200 1.40 -12.68 11.03
CA ASN A 200 0.50 -13.79 10.67
C ASN A 200 1.03 -14.61 9.47
N GLY A 201 2.33 -14.89 9.45
CA GLY A 201 2.96 -15.64 8.38
C GLY A 201 2.94 -14.99 6.98
N SER A 202 2.65 -13.70 6.87
CA SER A 202 2.64 -12.94 5.62
C SER A 202 4.04 -12.83 4.98
N ALA A 203 4.11 -12.26 3.78
CA ALA A 203 5.38 -11.96 3.12
C ALA A 203 6.25 -10.98 3.92
N ARG A 204 5.66 -10.18 4.85
CA ARG A 204 6.38 -9.26 5.74
C ARG A 204 7.30 -9.99 6.73
N ALA A 205 7.04 -11.25 7.03
CA ALA A 205 7.92 -12.08 7.86
C ALA A 205 9.36 -12.20 7.30
N LEU A 206 9.53 -12.03 5.98
CA LEU A 206 10.83 -12.07 5.29
C LEU A 206 11.24 -10.68 4.74
N SER A 207 10.60 -9.62 5.20
CA SER A 207 10.83 -8.25 4.74
C SER A 207 11.76 -7.46 5.68
N ILE A 208 11.87 -6.18 5.44
CA ILE A 208 12.82 -5.26 6.09
C ILE A 208 12.33 -4.72 7.44
N ASP A 209 11.12 -4.98 7.86
CA ASP A 209 10.41 -4.27 8.92
C ASP A 209 11.21 -4.16 10.21
N LYS A 210 11.66 -5.30 10.74
CA LYS A 210 12.46 -5.36 11.98
C LYS A 210 13.78 -4.60 11.82
N GLU A 211 14.54 -4.93 10.76
CA GLU A 211 15.85 -4.30 10.51
C GLU A 211 15.70 -2.78 10.30
N PHE A 212 14.75 -2.37 9.48
CA PHE A 212 14.53 -0.96 9.17
C PHE A 212 14.16 -0.15 10.42
N LEU A 213 13.16 -0.59 11.18
CA LEU A 213 12.67 0.14 12.34
C LEU A 213 13.71 0.17 13.48
N THR A 214 14.41 -0.95 13.72
CA THR A 214 15.49 -0.98 14.73
C THR A 214 16.70 -0.13 14.32
N SER A 215 17.03 -0.05 13.03
CA SER A 215 18.11 0.81 12.54
C SER A 215 17.86 2.30 12.75
N LEU A 216 16.60 2.71 12.88
CA LEU A 216 16.20 4.07 13.22
C LEU A 216 16.18 4.34 14.74
N GLY A 217 16.30 3.30 15.58
CA GLY A 217 16.34 3.44 17.04
C GLY A 217 15.05 3.04 17.77
N MET A 218 14.08 2.47 17.08
CA MET A 218 12.87 1.92 17.70
C MET A 218 13.14 0.52 18.27
N SER A 219 12.47 0.15 19.37
CA SER A 219 12.36 -1.26 19.76
C SER A 219 11.31 -1.94 18.91
N PHE A 220 11.58 -3.18 18.49
CA PHE A 220 10.67 -3.92 17.62
C PHE A 220 10.53 -5.39 18.05
N HIS A 221 9.29 -5.81 18.26
CA HIS A 221 8.93 -7.18 18.63
C HIS A 221 8.12 -7.81 17.49
N ALA A 222 8.68 -8.87 16.88
CA ALA A 222 8.05 -9.56 15.76
C ALA A 222 7.39 -10.87 16.21
N TYR A 223 6.22 -11.13 15.66
CA TYR A 223 5.43 -12.35 15.86
C TYR A 223 4.88 -12.85 14.53
N GLY A 224 4.54 -14.14 14.46
CA GLY A 224 4.05 -14.73 13.22
C GLY A 224 5.10 -14.74 12.10
N GLU A 225 6.41 -14.85 12.45
CA GLU A 225 7.55 -14.74 11.53
C GLU A 225 7.74 -15.98 10.61
N LYS A 226 6.94 -17.04 10.75
CA LYS A 226 6.99 -18.19 9.86
C LYS A 226 6.16 -17.94 8.61
N ALA A 227 6.79 -17.57 7.50
CA ALA A 227 6.10 -17.34 6.24
C ALA A 227 5.22 -18.53 5.83
N GLY A 228 3.93 -18.26 5.52
CA GLY A 228 2.91 -19.28 5.22
C GLY A 228 2.29 -19.95 6.44
N GLY A 229 2.69 -19.60 7.65
CA GLY A 229 2.09 -20.07 8.91
C GLY A 229 0.98 -19.13 9.38
N PHE A 230 -0.20 -19.26 8.80
CA PHE A 230 -1.35 -18.41 9.11
C PHE A 230 -2.09 -18.91 10.35
N ASP A 231 -2.04 -18.15 11.44
CA ASP A 231 -2.67 -18.52 12.72
C ASP A 231 -4.11 -17.98 12.82
N HIS A 232 -4.44 -16.92 12.07
CA HIS A 232 -5.76 -16.32 12.02
C HIS A 232 -6.11 -15.80 10.61
N ARG A 233 -7.29 -15.20 10.47
CA ARG A 233 -7.77 -14.64 9.20
C ARG A 233 -6.80 -13.59 8.66
N ILE A 234 -6.51 -13.63 7.34
CA ILE A 234 -5.51 -12.78 6.68
C ILE A 234 -5.96 -11.32 6.50
N VAL A 235 -7.25 -11.01 6.69
CA VAL A 235 -7.76 -9.63 6.59
C VAL A 235 -7.27 -8.83 7.80
N PRO A 236 -6.52 -7.73 7.63
CA PRO A 236 -5.99 -6.96 8.75
C PRO A 236 -7.04 -5.98 9.31
N GLU A 237 -8.21 -6.47 9.69
CA GLU A 237 -9.30 -5.69 10.29
C GLU A 237 -10.05 -6.49 11.37
N GLY A 238 -10.69 -5.76 12.29
CA GLY A 238 -11.53 -6.32 13.33
C GLY A 238 -10.79 -7.34 14.19
N GLU A 239 -11.38 -8.51 14.38
CA GLU A 239 -10.85 -9.58 15.25
C GLU A 239 -9.44 -10.06 14.88
N SER A 240 -9.02 -9.89 13.61
CA SER A 240 -7.67 -10.28 13.19
C SER A 240 -6.56 -9.42 13.82
N LEU A 241 -6.89 -8.27 14.41
CA LEU A 241 -5.94 -7.44 15.12
C LEU A 241 -5.86 -7.72 16.63
N GLU A 242 -6.79 -8.52 17.17
CA GLU A 242 -6.81 -8.85 18.61
C GLU A 242 -5.52 -9.54 19.11
N PRO A 243 -4.92 -10.51 18.39
CA PRO A 243 -3.66 -11.09 18.81
C PRO A 243 -2.55 -10.03 18.97
N CYS A 244 -2.43 -9.12 18.02
CA CYS A 244 -1.47 -8.03 18.08
C CYS A 244 -1.75 -7.07 19.25
N ALA A 245 -3.03 -6.75 19.50
CA ALA A 245 -3.44 -5.89 20.61
C ALA A 245 -3.06 -6.50 21.97
N GLN A 246 -3.26 -7.81 22.14
CA GLN A 246 -2.86 -8.52 23.38
C GLN A 246 -1.34 -8.54 23.56
N LEU A 247 -0.59 -8.81 22.50
CA LEU A 247 0.87 -8.78 22.51
C LEU A 247 1.40 -7.38 22.85
N LEU A 248 0.83 -6.35 22.23
CA LEU A 248 1.19 -4.96 22.49
C LEU A 248 0.95 -4.59 23.96
N LEU A 249 -0.20 -4.94 24.52
CA LEU A 249 -0.52 -4.69 25.93
C LEU A 249 0.45 -5.40 26.86
N LYS A 250 0.86 -6.62 26.53
CA LYS A 250 1.88 -7.36 27.29
C LYS A 250 3.20 -6.61 27.29
N HIS A 251 3.72 -6.23 26.11
CA HIS A 251 4.97 -5.49 26.01
C HIS A 251 4.91 -4.13 26.69
N TRP A 252 3.79 -3.42 26.55
CA TRP A 252 3.63 -2.13 27.22
C TRP A 252 3.65 -2.23 28.76
N LYS A 253 3.19 -3.33 29.35
CA LYS A 253 3.31 -3.55 30.79
C LYS A 253 4.75 -3.71 31.23
N GLU A 254 5.59 -4.30 30.41
CA GLU A 254 7.03 -4.52 30.64
C GLU A 254 7.86 -3.28 30.26
N ASP A 255 7.56 -2.65 29.14
CA ASP A 255 8.23 -1.43 28.63
C ASP A 255 7.19 -0.43 28.08
N ARG A 256 7.01 0.67 28.81
CA ARG A 256 6.04 1.73 28.49
C ARG A 256 6.26 2.43 27.14
N LYS A 257 7.37 2.15 26.47
CA LYS A 257 7.68 2.67 25.14
C LYS A 257 6.94 1.93 24.02
N SER A 258 6.45 0.71 24.28
CA SER A 258 5.71 -0.11 23.31
C SER A 258 4.29 0.45 23.11
N LEU A 259 4.12 1.36 22.17
CA LEU A 259 2.87 2.13 22.00
C LEU A 259 2.05 1.75 20.78
N LEU A 260 2.68 1.18 19.76
CA LEU A 260 2.06 0.83 18.47
C LEU A 260 2.24 -0.64 18.15
N GLY A 261 1.24 -1.22 17.50
CA GLY A 261 1.37 -2.50 16.82
C GLY A 261 0.71 -2.44 15.46
N TYR A 262 1.06 -3.38 14.58
CA TYR A 262 0.43 -3.50 13.26
C TYR A 262 0.34 -4.94 12.79
N VAL A 263 -0.68 -5.19 11.97
CA VAL A 263 -0.96 -6.48 11.34
C VAL A 263 -1.09 -6.26 9.84
N PRO A 264 -0.25 -6.90 9.00
CA PRO A 264 -0.37 -6.83 7.55
C PRO A 264 -1.31 -7.90 6.99
N ASP A 265 -1.72 -7.76 5.72
CA ASP A 265 -2.29 -8.86 4.95
C ASP A 265 -1.18 -9.76 4.35
N CYS A 266 -1.59 -10.79 3.57
CA CYS A 266 -0.66 -11.84 3.13
C CYS A 266 0.51 -11.33 2.27
N ASP A 267 0.27 -10.42 1.36
CA ASP A 267 1.28 -9.84 0.47
C ASP A 267 1.89 -8.53 1.02
N GLY A 268 1.40 -8.08 2.19
CA GLY A 268 2.01 -7.02 2.95
C GLY A 268 1.87 -5.63 2.34
N ASP A 269 0.88 -5.38 1.48
CA ASP A 269 0.56 -4.06 0.96
C ASP A 269 -0.48 -3.33 1.81
N ARG A 270 -1.28 -4.05 2.60
CA ARG A 270 -2.24 -3.52 3.56
C ARG A 270 -1.79 -3.78 4.98
N GLY A 271 -2.22 -2.94 5.89
CA GLY A 271 -2.02 -3.16 7.31
C GLY A 271 -2.76 -2.13 8.13
N ASN A 272 -3.31 -2.57 9.24
CA ASN A 272 -3.94 -1.71 10.21
C ASN A 272 -3.24 -1.76 11.55
N LEU A 273 -3.56 -0.80 12.40
CA LEU A 273 -2.83 -0.48 13.60
C LEU A 273 -3.62 -0.81 14.85
N VAL A 274 -2.86 -1.20 15.86
CA VAL A 274 -3.30 -1.21 17.25
C VAL A 274 -2.45 -0.23 18.05
N TYR A 275 -2.98 0.32 19.14
CA TYR A 275 -2.29 1.29 19.96
C TYR A 275 -2.58 1.08 21.44
N ILE A 276 -1.76 1.65 22.29
CA ILE A 276 -2.03 1.73 23.72
C ILE A 276 -2.79 3.02 24.02
N ASP A 277 -3.97 2.87 24.62
CA ASP A 277 -4.63 3.95 25.36
C ASP A 277 -3.99 4.01 26.74
N SER A 278 -3.07 4.94 26.91
CA SER A 278 -2.27 5.04 28.15
C SER A 278 -3.10 5.46 29.36
N ARG A 279 -4.21 6.21 29.12
CA ARG A 279 -5.12 6.68 30.15
C ARG A 279 -6.03 5.58 30.67
N GLN A 280 -6.53 4.73 29.76
CA GLN A 280 -7.35 3.56 30.10
C GLN A 280 -6.50 2.34 30.45
N ARG A 281 -5.21 2.36 30.13
CA ARG A 281 -4.25 1.28 30.34
C ARG A 281 -4.63 -0.01 29.58
N GLU A 282 -5.11 0.15 28.38
CA GLU A 282 -5.53 -0.94 27.51
C GLU A 282 -4.99 -0.76 26.10
N SER A 283 -4.97 -1.86 25.33
CA SER A 283 -4.72 -1.79 23.88
C SER A 283 -6.03 -1.65 23.13
N ARG A 284 -6.02 -0.90 22.05
CA ARG A 284 -7.18 -0.65 21.20
C ARG A 284 -6.83 -0.84 19.73
N ILE A 285 -7.80 -1.30 18.96
CA ILE A 285 -7.74 -1.41 17.51
C ILE A 285 -8.16 -0.07 16.90
N MET A 286 -7.42 0.39 15.89
CA MET A 286 -7.85 1.53 15.06
C MET A 286 -8.63 1.00 13.84
N ASP A 287 -9.75 1.62 13.52
CA ASP A 287 -10.42 1.37 12.24
C ASP A 287 -9.61 1.96 11.07
N ALA A 288 -9.72 1.33 9.90
CA ALA A 288 -8.94 1.69 8.71
C ALA A 288 -9.12 3.16 8.30
N GLN A 289 -10.32 3.71 8.42
CA GLN A 289 -10.62 5.11 8.09
C GLN A 289 -9.92 6.09 9.03
N THR A 290 -9.80 5.74 10.33
CA THR A 290 -9.06 6.52 11.33
C THR A 290 -7.55 6.44 11.04
N VAL A 291 -7.02 5.27 10.74
CA VAL A 291 -5.60 5.08 10.36
C VAL A 291 -5.24 5.95 9.16
N PHE A 292 -6.08 5.95 8.12
CA PHE A 292 -5.85 6.75 6.93
C PHE A 292 -5.94 8.26 7.22
N ALA A 293 -6.95 8.70 7.97
CA ALA A 293 -7.12 10.10 8.34
C ALA A 293 -5.94 10.63 9.17
N LEU A 294 -5.43 9.84 10.14
CA LEU A 294 -4.21 10.17 10.88
C LEU A 294 -2.99 10.28 9.97
N SER A 295 -2.86 9.37 8.99
CA SER A 295 -1.77 9.43 8.03
C SER A 295 -1.84 10.70 7.16
N VAL A 296 -3.06 11.10 6.74
CA VAL A 296 -3.27 12.37 6.02
C VAL A 296 -2.87 13.56 6.88
N LEU A 297 -3.34 13.62 8.12
CA LEU A 297 -3.00 14.69 9.05
C LEU A 297 -1.48 14.79 9.28
N ALA A 298 -0.82 13.65 9.48
CA ALA A 298 0.62 13.58 9.69
C ALA A 298 1.41 14.03 8.45
N GLU A 299 1.05 13.57 7.25
CA GLU A 299 1.78 13.91 6.02
C GLU A 299 1.56 15.37 5.59
N LEU A 300 0.36 15.94 5.79
CA LEU A 300 0.13 17.37 5.56
C LEU A 300 0.90 18.22 6.57
N SER A 301 0.90 17.85 7.86
CA SER A 301 1.70 18.53 8.89
C SER A 301 3.20 18.44 8.58
N TYR A 302 3.67 17.31 8.06
CA TYR A 302 5.06 17.13 7.68
C TYR A 302 5.46 17.99 6.49
N LEU A 303 4.60 18.16 5.48
CA LEU A 303 4.83 19.10 4.38
C LEU A 303 4.95 20.56 4.88
N VAL A 304 4.13 20.97 5.85
CA VAL A 304 4.24 22.30 6.47
C VAL A 304 5.57 22.43 7.22
N ARG A 305 5.95 21.43 8.05
CA ARG A 305 7.24 21.43 8.77
C ARG A 305 8.44 21.52 7.84
N GLN A 306 8.36 20.90 6.65
CA GLN A 306 9.42 20.94 5.64
C GLN A 306 9.44 22.25 4.82
N GLY A 307 8.49 23.17 5.00
CA GLY A 307 8.34 24.35 4.14
C GLY A 307 7.91 24.02 2.70
N LYS A 308 7.35 22.81 2.47
CA LYS A 308 6.83 22.40 1.14
C LYS A 308 5.38 22.88 0.92
N ILE A 309 4.69 23.24 1.99
CA ILE A 309 3.44 24.01 1.96
C ILE A 309 3.75 25.40 2.56
N GLU A 310 3.84 26.38 1.70
CA GLU A 310 3.92 27.80 2.07
C GLU A 310 2.58 28.44 1.82
N TYR A 311 2.14 29.32 2.73
CA TYR A 311 0.87 30.03 2.67
C TYR A 311 1.07 31.47 2.26
N GLY A 312 0.23 31.97 1.36
CA GLY A 312 0.14 33.37 0.98
C GLY A 312 -0.53 34.23 2.07
N GLU A 313 -0.58 35.54 1.84
CA GLU A 313 -1.26 36.51 2.73
C GLU A 313 -2.77 36.23 2.86
N ASP A 314 -3.36 35.60 1.85
CA ASP A 314 -4.76 35.15 1.82
C ASP A 314 -5.01 33.87 2.65
N GLY A 315 -3.97 33.29 3.22
CA GLY A 315 -4.04 32.05 4.00
C GLY A 315 -4.17 30.77 3.17
N TYR A 316 -4.04 30.84 1.84
CA TYR A 316 -4.04 29.67 0.96
C TYR A 316 -2.61 29.24 0.59
N PRO A 317 -2.38 27.94 0.31
CA PRO A 317 -1.10 27.47 -0.17
C PRO A 317 -0.70 28.14 -1.50
N LEU A 318 0.54 28.60 -1.60
CA LEU A 318 1.09 29.20 -2.84
C LEU A 318 1.10 28.18 -4.01
N LYS A 319 1.26 26.90 -3.71
CA LYS A 319 1.06 25.78 -4.64
C LYS A 319 -0.13 24.97 -4.18
N ARG A 320 -1.03 24.62 -5.09
CA ARG A 320 -2.19 23.80 -4.76
C ARG A 320 -1.77 22.44 -4.19
N VAL A 321 -2.29 22.11 -3.02
CA VAL A 321 -2.06 20.85 -2.32
C VAL A 321 -3.32 20.01 -2.43
N SER A 322 -3.14 18.70 -2.64
CA SER A 322 -4.27 17.79 -2.79
C SER A 322 -4.00 16.43 -2.17
N VAL A 323 -5.07 15.81 -1.72
CA VAL A 323 -5.13 14.40 -1.30
C VAL A 323 -6.04 13.65 -2.28
N VAL A 324 -5.64 12.46 -2.70
CA VAL A 324 -6.45 11.64 -3.62
C VAL A 324 -6.95 10.40 -2.89
N VAL A 325 -8.26 10.18 -2.93
CA VAL A 325 -8.93 9.08 -2.23
C VAL A 325 -9.91 8.36 -3.15
N ASN A 326 -10.39 7.19 -2.75
CA ASN A 326 -11.53 6.55 -3.42
C ASN A 326 -12.88 7.06 -2.88
N GLY A 327 -13.97 6.74 -3.59
CA GLY A 327 -15.33 7.12 -3.20
C GLY A 327 -15.71 6.77 -1.75
N PRO A 328 -15.48 5.53 -1.25
CA PRO A 328 -15.85 5.11 0.11
C PRO A 328 -15.00 5.70 1.24
N THR A 329 -13.94 6.45 0.95
CA THR A 329 -13.12 7.08 1.99
C THR A 329 -13.94 8.11 2.76
N SER A 330 -13.85 8.06 4.10
CA SER A 330 -14.59 8.92 5.03
C SER A 330 -14.35 10.40 4.79
N MET A 331 -15.40 11.22 4.92
CA MET A 331 -15.36 12.69 4.84
C MET A 331 -14.50 13.35 5.94
N ARG A 332 -14.04 12.60 6.95
CA ARG A 332 -13.06 13.14 7.92
C ARG A 332 -11.78 13.63 7.25
N VAL A 333 -11.44 13.05 6.09
CA VAL A 333 -10.29 13.48 5.28
C VAL A 333 -10.55 14.85 4.65
N ASP A 334 -11.78 15.11 4.23
CA ASP A 334 -12.17 16.41 3.64
C ASP A 334 -12.04 17.52 4.68
N GLU A 335 -12.51 17.31 5.92
CA GLU A 335 -12.37 18.30 7.01
C GLU A 335 -10.90 18.56 7.38
N ILE A 336 -10.06 17.50 7.42
CA ILE A 336 -8.62 17.67 7.62
C ILE A 336 -8.02 18.49 6.49
N CYS A 337 -8.34 18.17 5.24
CA CYS A 337 -7.83 18.91 4.08
C CYS A 337 -8.27 20.37 4.08
N ASP A 338 -9.51 20.65 4.44
CA ASP A 338 -10.04 22.02 4.56
C ASP A 338 -9.25 22.87 5.58
N ALA A 339 -8.85 22.26 6.69
CA ALA A 339 -8.02 22.91 7.70
C ALA A 339 -6.64 23.31 7.15
N PHE A 340 -6.09 22.55 6.22
CA PHE A 340 -4.84 22.85 5.52
C PHE A 340 -5.04 23.63 4.22
N LYS A 341 -6.27 23.98 3.85
CA LYS A 341 -6.63 24.58 2.54
C LYS A 341 -6.15 23.70 1.37
N ALA A 342 -6.22 22.39 1.54
CA ALA A 342 -5.93 21.39 0.53
C ALA A 342 -7.22 20.86 -0.10
N SER A 343 -7.17 20.41 -1.35
CA SER A 343 -8.32 19.84 -2.05
C SER A 343 -8.34 18.32 -1.93
N VAL A 344 -9.52 17.73 -1.85
CA VAL A 344 -9.71 16.27 -1.94
C VAL A 344 -10.22 15.91 -3.34
N TYR A 345 -9.56 14.99 -4.01
CA TYR A 345 -10.02 14.43 -5.28
C TYR A 345 -10.39 12.96 -5.10
N ARG A 346 -11.54 12.57 -5.63
CA ARG A 346 -12.07 11.22 -5.50
C ARG A 346 -11.99 10.46 -6.81
N ALA A 347 -11.43 9.24 -6.75
CA ALA A 347 -11.38 8.28 -7.85
C ALA A 347 -12.36 7.12 -7.61
N GLU A 348 -12.59 6.31 -8.61
CA GLU A 348 -13.24 5.02 -8.43
C GLU A 348 -12.40 4.11 -7.52
N VAL A 349 -13.06 3.12 -6.90
CA VAL A 349 -12.40 2.09 -6.09
C VAL A 349 -11.35 1.36 -6.92
N GLY A 350 -10.18 1.18 -6.33
CA GLY A 350 -9.04 0.49 -6.94
C GLY A 350 -7.76 1.31 -6.87
N GLU A 351 -6.70 0.71 -6.38
CA GLU A 351 -5.39 1.34 -6.19
C GLU A 351 -4.88 2.04 -7.46
N ALA A 352 -5.00 1.37 -8.62
CA ALA A 352 -4.57 1.94 -9.90
C ALA A 352 -5.32 3.25 -10.26
N ASN A 353 -6.59 3.38 -9.85
CA ASN A 353 -7.40 4.56 -10.13
C ASN A 353 -6.93 5.76 -9.31
N VAL A 354 -6.71 5.58 -8.00
CA VAL A 354 -6.20 6.65 -7.13
C VAL A 354 -4.77 7.05 -7.51
N VAL A 355 -3.92 6.09 -7.86
CA VAL A 355 -2.55 6.35 -8.33
C VAL A 355 -2.56 7.12 -9.65
N GLY A 356 -3.35 6.68 -10.62
CA GLY A 356 -3.47 7.34 -11.93
C GLY A 356 -3.97 8.78 -11.83
N LEU A 357 -4.97 9.03 -10.97
CA LEU A 357 -5.47 10.38 -10.71
C LEU A 357 -4.40 11.25 -10.04
N ALA A 358 -3.70 10.74 -9.04
CA ALA A 358 -2.63 11.46 -8.36
C ALA A 358 -1.48 11.83 -9.31
N GLU A 359 -1.07 10.92 -10.20
CA GLU A 359 -0.06 11.20 -11.22
C GLU A 359 -0.52 12.29 -12.20
N SER A 360 -1.80 12.26 -12.59
CA SER A 360 -2.37 13.31 -13.44
C SER A 360 -2.33 14.70 -12.78
N LEU A 361 -2.71 14.77 -11.51
CA LEU A 361 -2.68 16.03 -10.74
C LEU A 361 -1.25 16.55 -10.54
N ARG A 362 -0.29 15.66 -10.27
CA ARG A 362 1.14 16.03 -10.18
C ARG A 362 1.68 16.61 -11.50
N ARG A 363 1.29 16.02 -12.65
CA ARG A 363 1.64 16.57 -13.98
C ARG A 363 1.05 17.97 -14.21
N GLN A 364 -0.05 18.31 -13.53
CA GLN A 364 -0.65 19.65 -13.54
C GLN A 364 -0.01 20.60 -12.51
N GLY A 365 1.05 20.17 -11.82
CA GLY A 365 1.79 20.99 -10.85
C GLY A 365 1.22 21.00 -9.43
N LEU A 366 0.25 20.14 -9.10
CA LEU A 366 -0.27 20.02 -7.74
C LEU A 366 0.68 19.19 -6.87
N ILE A 367 0.76 19.55 -5.59
CA ILE A 367 1.42 18.74 -4.58
C ILE A 367 0.43 17.65 -4.13
N VAL A 368 0.71 16.39 -4.45
CA VAL A 368 -0.06 15.23 -3.99
C VAL A 368 0.88 14.30 -3.25
N ARG A 369 1.00 14.49 -1.93
CA ARG A 369 1.90 13.71 -1.08
C ARG A 369 1.32 12.36 -0.68
N ILE A 370 0.04 12.34 -0.29
CA ILE A 370 -0.63 11.16 0.22
C ILE A 370 -1.89 10.87 -0.60
N LEU A 371 -2.11 9.60 -0.83
CA LEU A 371 -3.29 9.07 -1.51
C LEU A 371 -3.62 7.68 -0.97
N GLY A 372 -4.82 7.18 -1.25
CA GLY A 372 -5.17 5.81 -0.86
C GLY A 372 -6.66 5.55 -0.78
N GLU A 373 -6.96 4.42 -0.18
CA GLU A 373 -8.30 3.90 0.03
C GLU A 373 -8.53 3.73 1.52
N GLY A 374 -9.16 4.70 2.17
CA GLY A 374 -9.36 4.72 3.62
C GLY A 374 -10.13 3.51 4.17
N SER A 375 -10.89 2.83 3.32
CA SER A 375 -11.67 1.64 3.70
C SER A 375 -10.88 0.33 3.73
N ASN A 376 -9.62 0.31 3.26
CA ASN A 376 -8.89 -0.94 3.03
C ASN A 376 -7.57 -1.08 3.80
N GLY A 377 -7.24 -0.13 4.65
CA GLY A 377 -5.97 -0.10 5.37
C GLY A 377 -4.75 0.22 4.48
N GLY A 378 -3.78 0.92 5.08
CA GLY A 378 -2.58 1.37 4.40
C GLY A 378 -2.79 2.60 3.54
N ASN A 379 -1.74 3.41 3.44
CA ASN A 379 -1.71 4.60 2.60
C ASN A 379 -0.61 4.50 1.55
N ILE A 380 -0.70 5.33 0.53
CA ILE A 380 0.35 5.50 -0.49
C ILE A 380 0.95 6.89 -0.28
N SER A 381 2.21 6.97 0.11
CA SER A 381 2.94 8.22 0.23
C SER A 381 3.91 8.36 -0.94
N HIS A 382 3.81 9.47 -1.68
CA HIS A 382 4.72 9.74 -2.80
C HIS A 382 6.20 9.68 -2.35
N PRO A 383 7.12 9.07 -3.11
CA PRO A 383 7.00 8.57 -4.48
C PRO A 383 6.44 7.14 -4.64
N SER A 384 5.96 6.49 -3.59
CA SER A 384 5.35 5.15 -3.71
C SER A 384 4.11 5.16 -4.62
N LYS A 385 3.88 4.02 -5.26
CA LYS A 385 2.70 3.76 -6.12
C LYS A 385 1.86 2.58 -5.61
N VAL A 386 2.17 2.10 -4.43
CA VAL A 386 1.49 1.00 -3.75
C VAL A 386 1.31 1.35 -2.28
N ARG A 387 0.25 0.84 -1.67
CA ARG A 387 0.06 0.88 -0.23
C ARG A 387 1.20 0.19 0.49
N ASP A 388 1.53 0.70 1.65
CA ASP A 388 2.61 0.14 2.46
C ASP A 388 2.37 0.41 3.95
N PRO A 389 2.24 -0.63 4.80
CA PRO A 389 2.14 -0.47 6.25
C PRO A 389 3.30 0.30 6.87
N LEU A 390 4.52 0.18 6.33
CA LEU A 390 5.65 0.99 6.81
C LEU A 390 5.45 2.49 6.57
N ASN A 391 4.80 2.88 5.47
CA ASN A 391 4.47 4.29 5.24
C ASN A 391 3.44 4.79 6.25
N THR A 392 2.47 3.96 6.61
CA THR A 392 1.49 4.26 7.68
C THR A 392 2.19 4.41 9.03
N LEU A 393 3.04 3.46 9.39
CA LEU A 393 3.86 3.56 10.60
C LEU A 393 4.74 4.81 10.59
N GLY A 394 5.40 5.11 9.46
CA GLY A 394 6.23 6.30 9.31
C GLY A 394 5.49 7.61 9.52
N ALA A 395 4.25 7.70 9.05
CA ALA A 395 3.40 8.86 9.31
C ALA A 395 3.16 9.05 10.81
N LEU A 396 2.79 7.96 11.53
CA LEU A 396 2.55 8.02 12.97
C LEU A 396 3.83 8.21 13.78
N VAL A 397 4.91 7.55 13.42
CA VAL A 397 6.23 7.75 14.06
C VAL A 397 6.63 9.22 13.98
N LYS A 398 6.56 9.84 12.81
CA LYS A 398 6.84 11.28 12.65
C LYS A 398 5.91 12.13 13.53
N MET A 399 4.63 11.83 13.53
CA MET A 399 3.63 12.57 14.30
C MET A 399 3.88 12.50 15.80
N LEU A 400 4.34 11.34 16.30
CA LEU A 400 4.61 11.12 17.71
C LEU A 400 5.97 11.67 18.15
N THR A 401 6.98 11.70 17.27
CA THR A 401 8.37 11.92 17.67
C THR A 401 8.97 13.24 17.24
N LEU A 402 8.53 13.82 16.10
CA LEU A 402 9.03 15.11 15.62
C LEU A 402 8.39 16.26 16.40
N LEU A 403 8.90 16.50 17.58
CA LEU A 403 8.47 17.57 18.48
C LEU A 403 8.95 18.95 18.01
N SER A 404 8.44 20.01 18.64
CA SER A 404 8.91 21.37 18.42
C SER A 404 10.34 21.55 18.85
N THR A 405 11.11 22.27 18.06
CA THR A 405 12.46 22.74 18.34
C THR A 405 12.49 24.26 18.31
N LYS A 406 13.65 24.88 18.53
CA LYS A 406 13.78 26.34 18.43
C LYS A 406 13.37 26.88 17.06
N ASP A 407 13.65 26.10 16.00
CA ASP A 407 13.53 26.56 14.61
C ASP A 407 12.32 25.97 13.88
N LYS A 408 11.71 24.91 14.39
CA LYS A 408 10.64 24.17 13.73
C LYS A 408 9.55 23.74 14.72
N LEU A 409 8.29 23.96 14.35
CA LEU A 409 7.15 23.39 15.09
C LEU A 409 7.10 21.87 14.93
N GLY A 410 6.64 21.18 15.97
CA GLY A 410 6.33 19.76 15.92
C GLY A 410 5.11 19.46 15.07
N LEU A 411 4.98 18.21 14.63
CA LEU A 411 3.85 17.85 13.76
C LEU A 411 2.51 17.94 14.51
N TYR A 412 2.48 17.55 15.78
CA TYR A 412 1.29 17.65 16.60
C TYR A 412 0.85 19.11 16.78
N GLU A 413 1.78 20.02 17.05
CA GLU A 413 1.50 21.44 17.21
C GLU A 413 0.99 22.06 15.90
N ILE A 414 1.57 21.68 14.76
CA ILE A 414 1.09 22.11 13.44
C ILE A 414 -0.34 21.64 13.22
N ALA A 415 -0.62 20.35 13.50
CA ALA A 415 -1.95 19.80 13.39
C ALA A 415 -2.96 20.53 14.29
N CYS A 416 -2.60 20.78 15.55
CA CYS A 416 -3.44 21.54 16.47
C CYS A 416 -3.74 22.97 15.96
N GLN A 417 -2.70 23.67 15.47
CA GLN A 417 -2.90 25.02 14.90
C GLN A 417 -3.87 25.01 13.70
N LYS A 418 -3.69 24.06 12.78
CA LYS A 418 -4.55 23.94 11.59
C LYS A 418 -6.00 23.61 11.94
N LEU A 419 -6.20 22.73 12.94
CA LEU A 419 -7.53 22.32 13.40
C LEU A 419 -8.11 23.23 14.51
N ALA A 420 -7.49 24.38 14.79
CA ALA A 420 -7.89 25.31 15.83
C ALA A 420 -8.04 24.67 17.23
N GLN A 421 -7.16 23.74 17.55
CA GLN A 421 -7.08 23.06 18.85
C GLN A 421 -5.87 23.54 19.65
N LYS A 422 -5.95 23.46 20.98
CA LYS A 422 -4.81 23.76 21.85
C LYS A 422 -3.90 22.54 21.96
N PRO A 423 -2.59 22.66 21.68
CA PRO A 423 -1.65 21.56 21.89
C PRO A 423 -1.48 21.27 23.38
N LYS A 424 -1.24 20.01 23.71
CA LYS A 424 -0.88 19.54 25.06
C LYS A 424 0.63 19.27 25.09
N GLU A 425 1.29 19.61 26.20
CA GLU A 425 2.73 19.40 26.36
C GLU A 425 3.10 17.90 26.30
N ASP A 426 2.41 17.07 27.07
CA ASP A 426 2.63 15.62 27.14
C ASP A 426 1.54 14.85 26.37
N PHE A 427 1.36 15.18 25.08
CA PHE A 427 0.36 14.50 24.27
C PHE A 427 0.68 13.02 24.05
N GLN A 428 -0.36 12.21 23.95
CA GLN A 428 -0.30 10.78 23.68
C GLN A 428 -1.07 10.46 22.39
N ILE A 429 -1.11 9.19 22.01
CA ILE A 429 -1.83 8.74 20.79
C ILE A 429 -3.31 9.12 20.87
N GLU A 430 -3.93 9.05 22.05
CA GLU A 430 -5.31 9.44 22.31
C GLU A 430 -5.58 10.91 21.99
N ASP A 431 -4.58 11.77 22.18
CA ASP A 431 -4.70 13.19 21.82
C ASP A 431 -4.61 13.41 20.30
N LEU A 432 -3.82 12.60 19.60
CA LEU A 432 -3.81 12.59 18.13
C LEU A 432 -5.16 12.12 17.60
N LEU A 433 -5.72 11.06 18.15
CA LEU A 433 -7.04 10.54 17.77
C LEU A 433 -8.16 11.53 18.06
N ALA A 434 -8.03 12.34 19.12
CA ALA A 434 -8.99 13.39 19.45
C ALA A 434 -9.02 14.54 18.43
N LEU A 435 -7.95 14.73 17.62
CA LEU A 435 -7.91 15.70 16.53
C LEU A 435 -8.69 15.24 15.30
N ILE A 436 -8.92 13.94 15.15
CA ILE A 436 -9.59 13.39 13.96
C ILE A 436 -11.09 13.66 14.05
N PRO A 437 -11.70 14.23 13.00
CA PRO A 437 -13.15 14.45 12.93
C PRO A 437 -13.92 13.14 13.14
N LYS A 438 -15.00 13.22 13.90
CA LYS A 438 -15.76 12.03 14.32
C LYS A 438 -16.84 11.69 13.30
N TYR A 439 -16.67 10.55 12.65
CA TYR A 439 -17.66 9.94 11.75
C TYR A 439 -17.94 8.51 12.16
N ILE A 440 -19.18 8.09 12.01
CA ILE A 440 -19.52 6.67 12.13
C ILE A 440 -19.19 6.00 10.80
N THR A 441 -18.26 5.05 10.83
CA THR A 441 -17.85 4.28 9.66
C THR A 441 -18.08 2.79 9.90
N THR A 442 -18.38 2.05 8.82
CA THR A 442 -18.56 0.61 8.84
C THR A 442 -17.47 -0.03 8.01
N SER A 443 -16.82 -1.07 8.52
CA SER A 443 -15.89 -1.87 7.73
C SER A 443 -16.62 -2.54 6.56
N ALA A 444 -15.99 -2.54 5.38
CA ALA A 444 -16.48 -3.27 4.22
C ALA A 444 -16.50 -4.80 4.42
N TYR A 445 -15.87 -5.29 5.48
CA TYR A 445 -15.79 -6.72 5.84
C TYR A 445 -16.82 -7.14 6.88
N GLU A 446 -17.67 -6.23 7.38
CA GLU A 446 -18.81 -6.60 8.22
C GLU A 446 -19.91 -7.24 7.39
N ASP A 447 -20.58 -8.25 7.93
CA ASP A 447 -21.66 -8.98 7.24
C ASP A 447 -22.78 -8.07 6.72
N ARG A 448 -23.10 -6.99 7.46
CA ARG A 448 -24.08 -5.99 7.05
C ARG A 448 -23.66 -5.16 5.85
N ALA A 449 -22.36 -5.08 5.54
CA ALA A 449 -21.82 -4.39 4.38
C ALA A 449 -21.80 -5.28 3.12
N LEU A 450 -22.03 -6.58 3.27
CA LEU A 450 -21.99 -7.54 2.18
C LEU A 450 -23.39 -7.69 1.54
N LEU A 451 -23.45 -7.44 0.24
CA LEU A 451 -24.66 -7.72 -0.53
C LEU A 451 -24.86 -9.23 -0.68
N GLN A 452 -25.98 -9.76 -0.18
CA GLN A 452 -26.35 -11.17 -0.30
C GLN A 452 -26.87 -11.48 -1.71
N ILE A 453 -25.96 -11.58 -2.69
CA ILE A 453 -26.29 -11.73 -4.11
C ILE A 453 -26.07 -13.18 -4.53
N ARG A 454 -27.07 -13.77 -5.19
CA ARG A 454 -27.02 -15.14 -5.75
C ARG A 454 -26.65 -15.19 -7.24
N SER A 455 -26.43 -14.05 -7.89
CA SER A 455 -26.06 -14.00 -9.31
C SER A 455 -24.70 -14.64 -9.54
N LYS A 456 -24.60 -15.49 -10.57
CA LYS A 456 -23.33 -16.06 -11.03
C LYS A 456 -22.54 -15.09 -11.92
N ASN A 457 -23.22 -14.10 -12.50
CA ASN A 457 -22.61 -13.09 -13.36
C ASN A 457 -22.69 -11.70 -12.70
N HIS A 458 -21.73 -11.41 -11.84
CA HIS A 458 -21.69 -10.15 -11.10
C HIS A 458 -21.44 -8.94 -12.03
N ALA A 459 -20.71 -9.10 -13.12
CA ALA A 459 -20.46 -8.03 -14.09
C ALA A 459 -21.74 -7.58 -14.79
N LEU A 460 -22.56 -8.54 -15.22
CA LEU A 460 -23.87 -8.24 -15.81
C LEU A 460 -24.82 -7.61 -14.79
N LEU A 461 -24.82 -8.12 -13.55
CA LEU A 461 -25.63 -7.56 -12.49
C LEU A 461 -25.26 -6.10 -12.21
N LYS A 462 -23.94 -5.80 -12.11
CA LYS A 462 -23.44 -4.44 -11.92
C LYS A 462 -23.86 -3.55 -13.08
N SER A 463 -23.67 -3.99 -14.31
CA SER A 463 -24.05 -3.22 -15.50
C SER A 463 -25.56 -2.92 -15.54
N ASN A 464 -26.40 -3.91 -15.22
CA ASN A 464 -27.84 -3.70 -15.15
C ASN A 464 -28.23 -2.71 -14.02
N TYR A 465 -27.59 -2.82 -12.86
CA TYR A 465 -27.81 -1.89 -11.75
C TYR A 465 -27.41 -0.46 -12.13
N GLU A 466 -26.23 -0.29 -12.73
CA GLU A 466 -25.77 1.02 -13.22
C GLU A 466 -26.72 1.61 -14.27
N ASP A 467 -27.22 0.78 -15.20
CA ASP A 467 -28.17 1.23 -16.21
C ASP A 467 -29.48 1.70 -15.61
N ILE A 468 -30.04 0.94 -14.69
CA ILE A 468 -31.29 1.31 -13.98
C ILE A 468 -31.08 2.55 -13.11
N PHE A 469 -30.02 2.57 -12.31
CA PHE A 469 -29.80 3.66 -11.34
C PHE A 469 -29.38 4.96 -12.04
N VAL A 470 -28.35 4.89 -12.89
CA VAL A 470 -27.72 6.10 -13.48
C VAL A 470 -28.54 6.64 -14.66
N ARG A 471 -28.99 5.74 -15.55
CA ARG A 471 -29.64 6.15 -16.80
C ARG A 471 -31.14 6.33 -16.69
N GLN A 472 -31.80 5.56 -15.83
CA GLN A 472 -33.26 5.57 -15.71
C GLN A 472 -33.76 6.25 -14.44
N GLY A 473 -33.14 5.96 -13.30
CA GLY A 473 -33.53 6.48 -11.98
C GLY A 473 -33.06 7.89 -11.73
N TRP A 474 -31.75 8.12 -11.85
CA TRP A 474 -31.14 9.41 -11.56
C TRP A 474 -31.73 10.59 -12.35
N PRO A 475 -31.90 10.51 -13.69
CA PRO A 475 -32.47 11.64 -14.43
C PRO A 475 -33.89 12.01 -14.00
N LYS A 476 -34.66 11.05 -13.46
CA LYS A 476 -36.03 11.31 -12.99
C LYS A 476 -36.10 11.92 -11.60
N GLN A 477 -35.11 11.69 -10.77
CA GLN A 477 -35.09 12.12 -9.36
C GLN A 477 -34.14 13.26 -9.08
N ARG A 478 -33.19 13.52 -9.99
CA ARG A 478 -32.14 14.51 -9.81
C ARG A 478 -32.66 15.87 -9.38
N ASP A 479 -33.62 16.41 -10.10
CA ASP A 479 -34.12 17.77 -9.89
C ASP A 479 -34.81 17.86 -8.53
N SER A 480 -35.61 16.86 -8.15
CA SER A 480 -36.25 16.82 -6.82
C SER A 480 -35.23 16.68 -5.69
N LEU A 481 -34.19 15.88 -5.87
CA LEU A 481 -33.12 15.72 -4.87
C LEU A 481 -32.26 16.98 -4.75
N MET A 482 -32.00 17.67 -5.87
CA MET A 482 -31.28 18.94 -5.85
C MET A 482 -32.08 20.06 -5.20
N GLU A 483 -33.42 20.05 -5.29
CA GLU A 483 -34.28 20.97 -4.56
C GLU A 483 -34.33 20.70 -3.06
N GLU A 484 -34.27 19.40 -2.67
CA GLU A 484 -34.36 18.99 -1.27
C GLU A 484 -33.05 19.13 -0.50
N PHE A 485 -31.93 18.81 -1.14
CA PHE A 485 -30.62 18.68 -0.48
C PHE A 485 -29.55 19.66 -0.97
N GLY A 486 -29.81 20.47 -1.99
CA GLY A 486 -28.88 21.48 -2.52
C GLY A 486 -27.87 20.89 -3.47
#